data_3d7f436f72b905e13add4daf72b8e687
#
_entry.id   3d7f436f72b905e13add4daf72b8e687
#
_cell.length_a   1.000
_cell.length_b   1.000
_cell.length_c   1.000
_cell.angle_alpha   90.00
_cell.angle_beta   90.00
_cell.angle_gamma   90.00
#
_symmetry.space_group_name_H-M   'P 1'
#
loop_
_entity.id
_entity.type
_entity.pdbx_description
1 polymer ?
#
loop_
_entity_poly.entity_id
_entity_poly.type
_entity_poly.pdbx_seq_one_letter_code
_entity_poly.pdbx_strand_id
1 'polypeptide(L)'
;MVAGKTTLINSILGLIKYQKGDIRLFGKSLDNETKSKIGIVPQELAFFDTLSTEENIDFFCSLYIKDSKLRKQYVKEAIDFVALNGHEKKTAKSLSGGLQRRLNIACGIVHKPTLIFLDEPTVAIDPQSRNFILEGLKTLNKNGATIVYTTHYMEEAEILCDRIAIMDIAKFSMIGTKTEIMEKMNIKSIIHLSLDNPNDISKLPEKIRNTKENEYILPFDYSLDELLSYLKDNNIKYNMEQVLTPTLNDLFLILTGRKLRDE
;
A
#
# COMPACT_ATOMS: atom_id res chain seq x y z
N MET A 1 17.69 -3.03 -2.08
CA MET A 1 17.85 -3.03 -0.59
C MET A 1 16.46 -3.12 0.00
N VAL A 2 16.12 -4.22 0.65
CA VAL A 2 14.78 -4.49 1.18
C VAL A 2 14.44 -3.45 2.26
N ALA A 3 13.31 -2.77 2.13
CA ALA A 3 12.88 -1.73 3.09
C ALA A 3 12.55 -2.26 4.51
N GLY A 4 12.52 -3.60 4.70
CA GLY A 4 12.21 -4.25 5.97
C GLY A 4 10.72 -4.49 6.23
N LYS A 5 9.83 -4.24 5.27
CA LYS A 5 8.37 -4.43 5.39
C LYS A 5 7.98 -5.86 5.74
N THR A 6 8.43 -6.83 4.93
CA THR A 6 8.21 -8.27 5.16
C THR A 6 8.78 -8.74 6.50
N THR A 7 9.98 -8.27 6.88
CA THR A 7 10.59 -8.58 8.18
C THR A 7 9.75 -8.09 9.33
N LEU A 8 9.19 -6.87 9.22
CA LEU A 8 8.30 -6.30 10.23
C LEU A 8 7.01 -7.14 10.36
N ILE A 9 6.36 -7.46 9.23
CA ILE A 9 5.16 -8.32 9.23
C ILE A 9 5.46 -9.66 9.89
N ASN A 10 6.53 -10.32 9.49
CA ASN A 10 6.92 -11.62 10.04
C ASN A 10 7.23 -11.54 11.55
N SER A 11 7.80 -10.43 12.03
CA SER A 11 8.00 -10.19 13.46
C SER A 11 6.69 -9.99 14.20
N ILE A 12 5.75 -9.21 13.64
CA ILE A 12 4.41 -8.98 14.21
C ILE A 12 3.64 -10.29 14.32
N LEU A 13 3.76 -11.16 13.34
CA LEU A 13 3.09 -12.47 13.28
C LEU A 13 3.79 -13.55 14.12
N GLY A 14 4.94 -13.23 14.74
CA GLY A 14 5.71 -14.17 15.55
C GLY A 14 6.43 -15.24 14.74
N LEU A 15 6.59 -15.06 13.43
CA LEU A 15 7.35 -15.96 12.56
C LEU A 15 8.87 -15.74 12.69
N ILE A 16 9.28 -14.55 13.10
CA ILE A 16 10.67 -14.17 13.40
C ILE A 16 10.74 -13.63 14.82
N LYS A 17 11.76 -14.03 15.56
CA LYS A 17 12.03 -13.48 16.90
C LYS A 17 12.62 -12.09 16.77
N TYR A 18 12.06 -11.13 17.50
CA TYR A 18 12.60 -9.78 17.64
C TYR A 18 13.42 -9.63 18.94
N GLN A 19 14.37 -8.70 18.95
CA GLN A 19 15.31 -8.57 20.07
C GLN A 19 14.74 -7.70 21.20
N LYS A 20 13.99 -6.65 20.89
CA LYS A 20 13.44 -5.67 21.84
C LYS A 20 12.10 -5.13 21.33
N GLY A 21 11.29 -4.66 22.27
CA GLY A 21 9.99 -4.07 22.01
C GLY A 21 8.85 -4.93 22.50
N ASP A 22 7.61 -4.51 22.24
CA ASP A 22 6.38 -5.21 22.59
C ASP A 22 5.43 -5.16 21.39
N ILE A 23 4.80 -6.29 21.10
CA ILE A 23 3.83 -6.40 20.00
C ILE A 23 2.50 -6.80 20.59
N ARG A 24 1.48 -5.99 20.37
CA ARG A 24 0.11 -6.25 20.79
C ARG A 24 -0.84 -6.18 19.61
N LEU A 25 -1.60 -7.24 19.42
CA LEU A 25 -2.70 -7.29 18.46
C LEU A 25 -4.01 -7.44 19.23
N PHE A 26 -5.02 -6.64 18.91
CA PHE A 26 -6.28 -6.57 19.66
C PHE A 26 -6.07 -6.28 21.17
N GLY A 27 -5.04 -5.49 21.51
CA GLY A 27 -4.67 -5.15 22.89
C GLY A 27 -3.98 -6.27 23.69
N LYS A 28 -3.73 -7.43 23.08
CA LYS A 28 -3.13 -8.63 23.72
C LYS A 28 -1.82 -9.03 23.03
N SER A 29 -0.99 -9.78 23.72
CA SER A 29 0.11 -10.51 23.10
C SER A 29 -0.41 -11.58 22.15
N LEU A 30 0.42 -11.98 21.19
CA LEU A 30 0.06 -12.96 20.16
C LEU A 30 -0.12 -14.36 20.77
N ASP A 31 -1.37 -14.83 20.85
CA ASP A 31 -1.77 -16.16 21.29
C ASP A 31 -2.58 -16.89 20.20
N ASN A 32 -3.06 -18.10 20.50
CA ASN A 32 -3.83 -18.88 19.53
C ASN A 32 -5.20 -18.24 19.20
N GLU A 33 -5.83 -17.58 20.17
CA GLU A 33 -7.09 -16.85 19.95
C GLU A 33 -6.86 -15.68 18.99
N THR A 34 -5.80 -14.90 19.24
CA THR A 34 -5.41 -13.77 18.38
C THR A 34 -5.08 -14.24 16.97
N LYS A 35 -4.28 -15.32 16.84
CA LYS A 35 -3.91 -15.90 15.55
C LYS A 35 -5.10 -16.34 14.72
N SER A 36 -6.15 -16.88 15.33
CA SER A 36 -7.35 -17.31 14.61
C SER A 36 -8.14 -16.18 13.96
N LYS A 37 -7.89 -14.93 14.38
CA LYS A 37 -8.51 -13.71 13.84
C LYS A 37 -7.67 -13.05 12.75
N ILE A 38 -6.51 -13.62 12.40
CA ILE A 38 -5.55 -13.03 11.48
C ILE A 38 -5.53 -13.81 10.16
N GLY A 39 -5.68 -13.11 9.06
CA GLY A 39 -5.41 -13.58 7.71
C GLY A 39 -4.04 -13.13 7.23
N ILE A 40 -3.35 -13.97 6.50
CA ILE A 40 -2.02 -13.67 5.96
C ILE A 40 -2.01 -14.02 4.48
N VAL A 41 -1.60 -13.05 3.67
CA VAL A 41 -1.35 -13.22 2.23
C VAL A 41 0.10 -12.81 1.98
N PRO A 42 1.04 -13.76 1.96
CA PRO A 42 2.45 -13.46 1.74
C PRO A 42 2.73 -13.06 0.28
N GLN A 43 3.88 -12.42 0.06
CA GLN A 43 4.36 -12.04 -1.26
C GLN A 43 4.56 -13.28 -2.15
N GLU A 44 5.16 -14.34 -1.61
CA GLU A 44 5.26 -15.61 -2.30
C GLU A 44 3.90 -16.35 -2.30
N LEU A 45 3.66 -17.15 -3.33
CA LEU A 45 2.45 -17.96 -3.41
C LEU A 45 2.52 -19.09 -2.38
N ALA A 46 1.59 -19.12 -1.44
CA ALA A 46 1.58 -20.03 -0.31
C ALA A 46 0.38 -21.00 -0.38
N PHE A 47 0.34 -21.80 -1.42
CA PHE A 47 -0.64 -22.87 -1.62
C PHE A 47 0.04 -24.12 -2.21
N PHE A 48 -0.70 -25.21 -2.32
CA PHE A 48 -0.18 -26.47 -2.85
C PHE A 48 -0.43 -26.56 -4.37
N ASP A 49 0.63 -26.56 -5.14
CA ASP A 49 0.60 -26.58 -6.60
C ASP A 49 -0.18 -27.74 -7.20
N THR A 50 -0.16 -28.91 -6.54
CA THR A 50 -0.77 -30.16 -6.98
C THR A 50 -2.25 -30.28 -6.62
N LEU A 51 -2.72 -29.49 -5.67
CA LEU A 51 -4.13 -29.47 -5.30
C LEU A 51 -4.92 -28.56 -6.25
N SER A 52 -6.21 -28.83 -6.40
CA SER A 52 -7.12 -27.94 -7.10
C SER A 52 -7.35 -26.63 -6.34
N THR A 53 -7.95 -25.66 -7.02
CA THR A 53 -8.34 -24.37 -6.43
C THR A 53 -9.21 -24.58 -5.19
N GLU A 54 -10.27 -25.40 -5.31
CA GLU A 54 -11.20 -25.67 -4.20
C GLU A 54 -10.51 -26.42 -3.05
N GLU A 55 -9.69 -27.43 -3.35
CA GLU A 55 -8.96 -28.20 -2.34
C GLU A 55 -7.97 -27.34 -1.57
N ASN A 56 -7.28 -26.41 -2.21
CA ASN A 56 -6.41 -25.45 -1.54
C ASN A 56 -7.20 -24.59 -0.55
N ILE A 57 -8.28 -23.96 -1.01
CA ILE A 57 -9.11 -23.09 -0.17
C ILE A 57 -9.72 -23.90 0.99
N ASP A 58 -10.22 -25.11 0.73
CA ASP A 58 -10.77 -26.00 1.76
C ASP A 58 -9.71 -26.41 2.78
N PHE A 59 -8.49 -26.71 2.35
CA PHE A 59 -7.38 -27.02 3.26
C PHE A 59 -7.12 -25.88 4.23
N PHE A 60 -6.92 -24.64 3.74
CA PHE A 60 -6.68 -23.50 4.61
C PHE A 60 -7.88 -23.18 5.49
N CYS A 61 -9.11 -23.33 4.99
CA CYS A 61 -10.32 -23.18 5.80
C CYS A 61 -10.38 -24.21 6.94
N SER A 62 -9.95 -25.45 6.69
CA SER A 62 -10.01 -26.56 7.68
C SER A 62 -9.13 -26.33 8.90
N LEU A 63 -8.10 -25.49 8.79
CA LEU A 63 -7.23 -25.12 9.90
C LEU A 63 -7.98 -24.33 10.98
N TYR A 64 -9.07 -23.66 10.61
CA TYR A 64 -9.84 -22.77 11.49
C TYR A 64 -11.27 -23.28 11.72
N ILE A 65 -11.91 -23.85 10.69
CA ILE A 65 -13.33 -24.23 10.69
C ILE A 65 -13.45 -25.75 10.67
N LYS A 66 -13.89 -26.33 11.78
CA LYS A 66 -14.06 -27.79 11.92
C LYS A 66 -15.39 -28.30 11.32
N ASP A 67 -16.44 -27.48 11.39
CA ASP A 67 -17.74 -27.82 10.81
C ASP A 67 -17.67 -27.91 9.30
N SER A 68 -17.91 -29.09 8.75
CA SER A 68 -17.78 -29.36 7.31
C SER A 68 -18.81 -28.62 6.46
N LYS A 69 -20.02 -28.36 6.99
CA LYS A 69 -21.07 -27.63 6.27
C LYS A 69 -20.71 -26.15 6.16
N LEU A 70 -20.29 -25.55 7.28
CA LEU A 70 -19.84 -24.16 7.34
C LEU A 70 -18.59 -23.95 6.48
N ARG A 71 -17.65 -24.91 6.49
CA ARG A 71 -16.44 -24.88 5.67
C ARG A 71 -16.77 -24.84 4.18
N LYS A 72 -17.66 -25.73 3.70
CA LYS A 72 -18.11 -25.69 2.31
C LYS A 72 -18.72 -24.36 1.90
N GLN A 73 -19.50 -23.75 2.80
CA GLN A 73 -20.05 -22.42 2.57
C GLN A 73 -18.94 -21.37 2.44
N TYR A 74 -17.97 -21.34 3.35
CA TYR A 74 -16.88 -20.36 3.33
C TYR A 74 -15.97 -20.52 2.11
N VAL A 75 -15.69 -21.78 1.71
CA VAL A 75 -14.93 -22.06 0.48
C VAL A 75 -15.63 -21.50 -0.74
N LYS A 76 -16.94 -21.73 -0.85
CA LYS A 76 -17.74 -21.19 -1.97
C LYS A 76 -17.71 -19.66 -1.97
N GLU A 77 -17.95 -19.03 -0.82
CA GLU A 77 -17.93 -17.56 -0.70
C GLU A 77 -16.55 -16.98 -1.04
N ALA A 78 -15.46 -17.66 -0.65
CA ALA A 78 -14.12 -17.23 -1.00
C ALA A 78 -13.84 -17.35 -2.51
N ILE A 79 -14.28 -18.43 -3.16
CA ILE A 79 -14.17 -18.60 -4.62
C ILE A 79 -14.95 -17.49 -5.34
N ASP A 80 -16.18 -17.24 -4.92
CA ASP A 80 -17.02 -16.17 -5.48
C ASP A 80 -16.37 -14.79 -5.31
N PHE A 81 -15.85 -14.52 -4.12
CA PHE A 81 -15.21 -13.25 -3.78
C PHE A 81 -13.99 -12.93 -4.64
N VAL A 82 -13.14 -13.93 -4.92
CA VAL A 82 -11.94 -13.74 -5.76
C VAL A 82 -12.19 -14.01 -7.25
N ALA A 83 -13.45 -14.26 -7.65
CA ALA A 83 -13.86 -14.61 -9.02
C ALA A 83 -13.05 -15.77 -9.61
N LEU A 84 -12.96 -16.88 -8.88
CA LEU A 84 -12.37 -18.14 -9.34
C LEU A 84 -13.43 -19.17 -9.80
N ASN A 85 -14.67 -18.72 -10.03
CA ASN A 85 -15.74 -19.54 -10.57
C ASN A 85 -15.35 -20.12 -11.93
N GLY A 86 -15.63 -21.41 -12.13
CA GLY A 86 -15.22 -22.17 -13.32
C GLY A 86 -13.75 -22.65 -13.29
N HIS A 87 -13.03 -22.37 -12.21
CA HIS A 87 -11.64 -22.82 -11.99
C HIS A 87 -11.51 -23.76 -10.79
N GLU A 88 -12.59 -24.13 -10.12
CA GLU A 88 -12.62 -24.86 -8.84
C GLU A 88 -11.82 -26.16 -8.90
N LYS A 89 -11.96 -26.89 -10.00
CA LYS A 89 -11.31 -28.20 -10.22
C LYS A 89 -9.96 -28.12 -10.91
N LYS A 90 -9.54 -26.94 -11.34
CA LYS A 90 -8.20 -26.77 -11.95
C LYS A 90 -7.13 -26.84 -10.87
N THR A 91 -6.03 -27.53 -11.16
CA THR A 91 -4.86 -27.54 -10.28
C THR A 91 -4.27 -26.14 -10.18
N ALA A 92 -3.80 -25.75 -8.99
CA ALA A 92 -3.28 -24.42 -8.74
C ALA A 92 -2.14 -24.05 -9.72
N LYS A 93 -1.26 -25.00 -10.03
CA LYS A 93 -0.16 -24.84 -10.99
C LYS A 93 -0.63 -24.49 -12.41
N SER A 94 -1.84 -24.90 -12.81
CA SER A 94 -2.38 -24.66 -14.16
C SER A 94 -3.03 -23.29 -14.33
N LEU A 95 -3.17 -22.52 -13.24
CA LEU A 95 -3.75 -21.19 -13.26
C LEU A 95 -2.75 -20.17 -13.80
N SER A 96 -3.26 -19.09 -14.42
CA SER A 96 -2.43 -17.92 -14.74
C SER A 96 -1.94 -17.22 -13.46
N GLY A 97 -0.86 -16.45 -13.56
CA GLY A 97 -0.28 -15.75 -12.40
C GLY A 97 -1.30 -14.89 -11.64
N GLY A 98 -2.17 -14.17 -12.36
CA GLY A 98 -3.25 -13.39 -11.73
C GLY A 98 -4.27 -14.27 -10.99
N LEU A 99 -4.65 -15.42 -11.56
CA LEU A 99 -5.55 -16.37 -10.90
C LEU A 99 -4.88 -17.07 -9.71
N GLN A 100 -3.59 -17.38 -9.80
CA GLN A 100 -2.81 -17.88 -8.67
C GLN A 100 -2.74 -16.87 -7.53
N ARG A 101 -2.57 -15.59 -7.83
CA ARG A 101 -2.59 -14.53 -6.81
C ARG A 101 -3.97 -14.41 -6.16
N ARG A 102 -5.05 -14.51 -6.93
CA ARG A 102 -6.42 -14.55 -6.38
C ARG A 102 -6.63 -15.77 -5.49
N LEU A 103 -6.12 -16.94 -5.88
CA LEU A 103 -6.14 -18.14 -5.03
C LEU A 103 -5.38 -17.91 -3.72
N ASN A 104 -4.18 -17.30 -3.77
CA ASN A 104 -3.39 -16.99 -2.58
C ASN A 104 -4.17 -16.09 -1.60
N ILE A 105 -4.87 -15.09 -2.14
CA ILE A 105 -5.74 -14.21 -1.32
C ILE A 105 -6.89 -15.02 -0.73
N ALA A 106 -7.59 -15.84 -1.53
CA ALA A 106 -8.70 -16.66 -1.04
C ALA A 106 -8.26 -17.56 0.13
N CYS A 107 -7.10 -18.22 0.02
CA CYS A 107 -6.55 -19.05 1.11
C CYS A 107 -6.29 -18.24 2.39
N GLY A 108 -5.80 -17.00 2.26
CA GLY A 108 -5.51 -16.13 3.40
C GLY A 108 -6.74 -15.56 4.12
N ILE A 109 -7.90 -15.48 3.44
CA ILE A 109 -9.09 -14.82 3.97
C ILE A 109 -10.29 -15.75 4.21
N VAL A 110 -10.22 -17.03 3.77
CA VAL A 110 -11.36 -17.96 3.77
C VAL A 110 -12.01 -18.14 5.14
N HIS A 111 -11.28 -18.04 6.22
CA HIS A 111 -11.77 -18.15 7.59
C HIS A 111 -12.38 -16.85 8.14
N LYS A 112 -12.54 -15.83 7.29
CA LYS A 112 -13.11 -14.50 7.61
C LYS A 112 -12.38 -13.78 8.76
N PRO A 113 -11.08 -13.57 8.64
CA PRO A 113 -10.30 -12.87 9.66
C PRO A 113 -10.74 -11.42 9.82
N THR A 114 -10.57 -10.87 11.02
CA THR A 114 -10.83 -9.45 11.31
C THR A 114 -9.61 -8.57 11.09
N LEU A 115 -8.42 -9.15 11.00
CA LEU A 115 -7.17 -8.46 10.68
C LEU A 115 -6.45 -9.24 9.57
N ILE A 116 -6.13 -8.55 8.47
CA ILE A 116 -5.53 -9.16 7.28
C ILE A 116 -4.20 -8.48 6.99
N PHE A 117 -3.13 -9.25 6.89
CA PHE A 117 -1.83 -8.79 6.40
C PHE A 117 -1.65 -9.24 4.96
N LEU A 118 -1.39 -8.29 4.05
CA LEU A 118 -1.06 -8.57 2.66
C LEU A 118 0.32 -7.97 2.36
N ASP A 119 1.24 -8.84 2.01
CA ASP A 119 2.59 -8.44 1.65
C ASP A 119 2.75 -8.41 0.14
N GLU A 120 2.73 -7.20 -0.43
CA GLU A 120 2.86 -6.92 -1.87
C GLU A 120 1.94 -7.81 -2.77
N PRO A 121 0.62 -7.85 -2.50
CA PRO A 121 -0.27 -8.85 -3.13
C PRO A 121 -0.52 -8.61 -4.63
N THR A 122 -0.06 -7.50 -5.19
CA THR A 122 -0.32 -7.10 -6.58
C THR A 122 0.94 -7.09 -7.46
N VAL A 123 2.07 -7.53 -6.91
CA VAL A 123 3.33 -7.61 -7.67
C VAL A 123 3.21 -8.62 -8.82
N ALA A 124 3.74 -8.23 -9.98
CA ALA A 124 3.83 -9.04 -11.19
C ALA A 124 2.49 -9.56 -11.73
N ILE A 125 1.40 -8.83 -11.52
CA ILE A 125 0.09 -9.13 -12.11
C ILE A 125 -0.37 -8.02 -13.05
N ASP A 126 -1.25 -8.39 -13.98
CA ASP A 126 -1.83 -7.45 -14.94
C ASP A 126 -2.72 -6.37 -14.29
N PRO A 127 -2.89 -5.21 -14.95
CA PRO A 127 -3.67 -4.10 -14.38
C PRO A 127 -5.13 -4.46 -14.06
N GLN A 128 -5.76 -5.35 -14.83
CA GLN A 128 -7.14 -5.75 -14.61
C GLN A 128 -7.26 -6.58 -13.33
N SER A 129 -6.38 -7.57 -13.14
CA SER A 129 -6.31 -8.38 -11.91
C SER A 129 -5.95 -7.54 -10.71
N ARG A 130 -5.05 -6.55 -10.85
CA ARG A 130 -4.72 -5.59 -9.79
C ARG A 130 -5.94 -4.82 -9.32
N ASN A 131 -6.66 -4.18 -10.25
CA ASN A 131 -7.86 -3.40 -9.91
C ASN A 131 -8.92 -4.28 -9.24
N PHE A 132 -9.13 -5.50 -9.72
CA PHE A 132 -10.05 -6.44 -9.11
C PHE A 132 -9.69 -6.74 -7.64
N ILE A 133 -8.41 -6.99 -7.36
CA ILE A 133 -7.92 -7.24 -6.00
C ILE A 133 -8.14 -6.02 -5.10
N LEU A 134 -7.78 -4.81 -5.56
CA LEU A 134 -7.94 -3.59 -4.77
C LEU A 134 -9.41 -3.32 -4.42
N GLU A 135 -10.34 -3.49 -5.35
CA GLU A 135 -11.77 -3.34 -5.08
C GLU A 135 -12.31 -4.42 -4.11
N GLY A 136 -11.82 -5.65 -4.25
CA GLY A 136 -12.12 -6.70 -3.28
C GLY A 136 -11.66 -6.34 -1.86
N LEU A 137 -10.43 -5.82 -1.71
CA LEU A 137 -9.89 -5.40 -0.42
C LEU A 137 -10.69 -4.24 0.19
N LYS A 138 -11.11 -3.25 -0.60
CA LYS A 138 -12.03 -2.20 -0.14
C LYS A 138 -13.34 -2.78 0.40
N THR A 139 -13.86 -3.80 -0.27
CA THR A 139 -15.09 -4.48 0.16
C THR A 139 -14.90 -5.20 1.49
N LEU A 140 -13.76 -5.89 1.69
CA LEU A 140 -13.44 -6.52 2.98
C LEU A 140 -13.33 -5.48 4.11
N ASN A 141 -12.67 -4.34 3.85
CA ASN A 141 -12.54 -3.27 4.82
C ASN A 141 -13.90 -2.67 5.19
N LYS A 142 -14.76 -2.36 4.20
CA LYS A 142 -16.14 -1.91 4.43
C LYS A 142 -16.96 -2.88 5.27
N ASN A 143 -16.69 -4.17 5.16
CA ASN A 143 -17.33 -5.23 5.94
C ASN A 143 -16.69 -5.42 7.33
N GLY A 144 -15.79 -4.53 7.74
CA GLY A 144 -15.23 -4.47 9.10
C GLY A 144 -13.86 -5.14 9.28
N ALA A 145 -13.23 -5.64 8.23
CA ALA A 145 -11.86 -6.14 8.35
C ALA A 145 -10.86 -4.98 8.41
N THR A 146 -9.89 -5.06 9.31
CA THR A 146 -8.72 -4.19 9.30
C THR A 146 -7.67 -4.78 8.38
N ILE A 147 -7.11 -3.96 7.49
CA ILE A 147 -6.15 -4.41 6.47
C ILE A 147 -4.81 -3.72 6.70
N VAL A 148 -3.76 -4.50 6.84
CA VAL A 148 -2.36 -4.05 6.79
C VAL A 148 -1.81 -4.44 5.42
N TYR A 149 -1.58 -3.44 4.59
CA TYR A 149 -1.20 -3.60 3.19
C TYR A 149 0.21 -3.07 2.96
N THR A 150 1.10 -3.88 2.42
CA THR A 150 2.41 -3.39 1.97
C THR A 150 2.46 -3.31 0.46
N THR A 151 3.05 -2.26 -0.03
CA THR A 151 3.30 -2.08 -1.46
C THR A 151 4.51 -1.16 -1.66
N HIS A 152 5.10 -1.22 -2.83
CA HIS A 152 6.01 -0.20 -3.34
C HIS A 152 5.32 0.67 -4.42
N TYR A 153 4.07 0.37 -4.79
CA TYR A 153 3.25 1.18 -5.68
C TYR A 153 2.47 2.22 -4.86
N MET A 154 2.92 3.48 -4.88
CA MET A 154 2.31 4.56 -4.09
C MET A 154 0.86 4.82 -4.45
N GLU A 155 0.50 4.63 -5.73
CA GLU A 155 -0.87 4.76 -6.23
C GLU A 155 -1.84 3.80 -5.54
N GLU A 156 -1.41 2.56 -5.25
CA GLU A 156 -2.24 1.59 -4.52
C GLU A 156 -2.50 2.05 -3.08
N ALA A 157 -1.47 2.58 -2.42
CA ALA A 157 -1.62 3.13 -1.08
C ALA A 157 -2.56 4.34 -1.05
N GLU A 158 -2.51 5.21 -2.07
CA GLU A 158 -3.45 6.34 -2.20
C GLU A 158 -4.90 5.90 -2.39
N ILE A 159 -5.11 4.81 -3.15
CA ILE A 159 -6.45 4.31 -3.46
C ILE A 159 -7.06 3.53 -2.29
N LEU A 160 -6.23 2.80 -1.52
CA LEU A 160 -6.68 1.80 -0.57
C LEU A 160 -6.57 2.24 0.89
N CYS A 161 -5.52 3.01 1.25
CA CYS A 161 -5.14 3.18 2.65
C CYS A 161 -5.68 4.47 3.27
N ASP A 162 -6.33 4.35 4.43
CA ASP A 162 -6.74 5.50 5.26
C ASP A 162 -5.52 6.13 5.96
N ARG A 163 -4.56 5.30 6.37
CA ARG A 163 -3.32 5.72 7.03
C ARG A 163 -2.12 5.04 6.38
N ILE A 164 -1.04 5.78 6.29
CA ILE A 164 0.17 5.40 5.57
C ILE A 164 1.35 5.46 6.53
N ALA A 165 2.21 4.45 6.46
CA ALA A 165 3.49 4.43 7.13
C ALA A 165 4.60 4.33 6.09
N ILE A 166 5.36 5.39 5.91
CA ILE A 166 6.51 5.42 5.00
C ILE A 166 7.71 4.81 5.71
N MET A 167 8.23 3.72 5.15
CA MET A 167 9.38 3.01 5.70
C MET A 167 10.57 3.10 4.74
N ASP A 168 11.71 3.57 5.25
CA ASP A 168 12.99 3.56 4.54
C ASP A 168 14.09 3.04 5.48
N ILE A 169 14.99 2.20 4.96
CA ILE A 169 16.12 1.58 5.70
C ILE A 169 15.67 1.03 7.07
N ALA A 170 14.60 0.23 7.06
CA ALA A 170 14.00 -0.41 8.23
C ALA A 170 13.56 0.56 9.36
N LYS A 171 13.30 1.83 9.05
CA LYS A 171 12.76 2.83 9.97
C LYS A 171 11.51 3.47 9.38
N PHE A 172 10.57 3.80 10.24
CA PHE A 172 9.45 4.64 9.85
C PHE A 172 9.91 6.10 9.78
N SER A 173 9.85 6.68 8.59
CA SER A 173 10.13 8.09 8.37
C SER A 173 8.92 8.96 8.70
N MET A 174 7.73 8.50 8.32
CA MET A 174 6.47 9.20 8.61
C MET A 174 5.31 8.20 8.78
N ILE A 175 4.35 8.56 9.63
CA ILE A 175 3.09 7.82 9.81
C ILE A 175 1.96 8.85 9.92
N GLY A 176 0.88 8.62 9.16
CA GLY A 176 -0.31 9.49 9.19
C GLY A 176 -1.23 9.25 8.00
N THR A 177 -2.29 10.04 7.89
CA THR A 177 -3.04 10.21 6.64
C THR A 177 -2.16 10.96 5.64
N LYS A 178 -2.54 10.96 4.35
CA LYS A 178 -1.83 11.73 3.33
C LYS A 178 -1.75 13.21 3.71
N THR A 179 -2.86 13.79 4.19
CA THR A 179 -2.93 15.17 4.63
C THR A 179 -1.99 15.46 5.80
N GLU A 180 -1.99 14.61 6.84
CA GLU A 180 -1.08 14.76 7.99
C GLU A 180 0.40 14.70 7.57
N ILE A 181 0.72 13.87 6.57
CA ILE A 181 2.09 13.77 6.03
C ILE A 181 2.44 15.05 5.28
N MET A 182 1.56 15.55 4.43
CA MET A 182 1.75 16.81 3.70
C MET A 182 1.97 17.99 4.65
N GLU A 183 1.15 18.11 5.71
CA GLU A 183 1.27 19.15 6.73
C GLU A 183 2.61 19.07 7.47
N LYS A 184 3.01 17.87 7.94
CA LYS A 184 4.30 17.66 8.62
C LYS A 184 5.51 17.98 7.73
N MET A 185 5.40 17.77 6.42
CA MET A 185 6.44 18.11 5.45
C MET A 185 6.38 19.60 5.03
N ASN A 186 5.34 20.31 5.42
CA ASN A 186 5.01 21.66 4.96
C ASN A 186 4.94 21.74 3.42
N ILE A 187 4.18 20.84 2.80
CA ILE A 187 3.99 20.77 1.35
C ILE A 187 2.50 20.87 1.03
N LYS A 188 2.06 22.03 0.56
CA LYS A 188 0.67 22.30 0.15
C LYS A 188 0.42 21.88 -1.29
N SER A 189 1.30 22.32 -2.18
CA SER A 189 1.20 22.06 -3.62
C SER A 189 2.58 21.95 -4.26
N ILE A 190 2.61 21.31 -5.43
CA ILE A 190 3.77 21.32 -6.33
C ILE A 190 3.43 22.23 -7.49
N ILE A 191 4.34 23.14 -7.82
CA ILE A 191 4.19 24.11 -8.90
C ILE A 191 5.19 23.79 -9.99
N HIS A 192 4.71 23.65 -11.22
CA HIS A 192 5.54 23.63 -12.40
C HIS A 192 5.64 25.04 -12.96
N LEU A 193 6.83 25.61 -12.82
CA LEU A 193 7.14 27.01 -13.14
C LEU A 193 8.46 27.08 -13.89
N SER A 194 8.44 27.44 -15.18
CA SER A 194 9.66 27.74 -15.91
C SER A 194 9.99 29.23 -15.83
N LEU A 195 11.24 29.54 -15.51
CA LEU A 195 11.75 30.92 -15.48
C LEU A 195 12.39 31.27 -16.80
N ASP A 196 12.05 32.44 -17.39
CA ASP A 196 12.66 32.90 -18.64
C ASP A 196 14.17 33.02 -18.53
N ASN A 197 14.66 33.42 -17.36
CA ASN A 197 16.09 33.45 -17.04
C ASN A 197 16.39 32.44 -15.90
N PRO A 198 17.15 31.37 -16.17
CA PRO A 198 17.49 30.37 -15.14
C PRO A 198 18.21 30.92 -13.89
N ASN A 199 18.92 32.06 -14.03
CA ASN A 199 19.59 32.69 -12.88
C ASN A 199 18.61 33.30 -11.87
N ASP A 200 17.35 33.53 -12.25
CA ASP A 200 16.34 34.08 -11.38
C ASP A 200 15.85 33.09 -10.33
N ILE A 201 16.25 31.81 -10.42
CA ILE A 201 15.99 30.80 -9.37
C ILE A 201 16.53 31.25 -8.00
N SER A 202 17.67 31.96 -7.97
CA SER A 202 18.26 32.50 -6.76
C SER A 202 17.49 33.68 -6.16
N LYS A 203 16.57 34.26 -6.92
CA LYS A 203 15.72 35.37 -6.49
C LYS A 203 14.37 34.91 -5.97
N LEU A 204 14.04 33.60 -6.06
CA LEU A 204 12.77 33.11 -5.53
C LEU A 204 12.74 33.22 -4.00
N PRO A 205 11.54 33.36 -3.41
CA PRO A 205 11.39 33.39 -1.96
C PRO A 205 12.02 32.14 -1.30
N GLU A 206 12.74 32.29 -0.19
CA GLU A 206 13.36 31.18 0.54
C GLU A 206 12.37 30.08 0.95
N LYS A 207 11.09 30.43 1.11
CA LYS A 207 10.01 29.47 1.42
C LYS A 207 9.72 28.53 0.26
N ILE A 208 10.01 28.94 -0.98
CA ILE A 208 9.79 28.13 -2.18
C ILE A 208 10.99 27.23 -2.40
N ARG A 209 10.77 25.93 -2.21
CA ARG A 209 11.86 24.91 -2.35
C ARG A 209 11.83 24.32 -3.74
N ASN A 210 12.95 24.38 -4.44
CA ASN A 210 13.14 23.67 -5.70
C ASN A 210 13.37 22.17 -5.43
N THR A 211 12.70 21.30 -6.16
CA THR A 211 12.86 19.84 -6.07
C THR A 211 13.62 19.28 -7.26
N LYS A 212 13.34 19.81 -8.44
CA LYS A 212 14.00 19.49 -9.72
C LYS A 212 13.78 20.64 -10.70
N GLU A 213 14.31 20.51 -11.90
CA GLU A 213 14.13 21.53 -12.94
C GLU A 213 12.66 21.92 -13.12
N ASN A 214 12.37 23.21 -13.00
CA ASN A 214 11.03 23.80 -13.13
C ASN A 214 9.96 23.27 -12.16
N GLU A 215 10.34 22.59 -11.08
CA GLU A 215 9.41 22.07 -10.09
C GLU A 215 9.73 22.63 -8.70
N TYR A 216 8.73 23.22 -8.07
CA TYR A 216 8.86 23.91 -6.79
C TYR A 216 7.76 23.51 -5.82
N ILE A 217 8.09 23.48 -4.54
CA ILE A 217 7.14 23.24 -3.44
C ILE A 217 6.57 24.56 -2.97
N LEU A 218 5.24 24.64 -2.96
CA LEU A 218 4.49 25.70 -2.28
C LEU A 218 4.13 25.19 -0.88
N PRO A 219 4.63 25.83 0.20
CA PRO A 219 4.33 25.42 1.56
C PRO A 219 2.93 25.89 2.02
N PHE A 220 2.45 25.37 3.17
CA PHE A 220 1.14 25.73 3.70
C PHE A 220 1.04 27.20 4.17
N ASP A 221 2.14 27.74 4.65
CA ASP A 221 2.26 29.12 5.16
C ASP A 221 2.58 30.15 4.08
N TYR A 222 2.40 29.78 2.79
CA TYR A 222 2.62 30.67 1.66
C TYR A 222 1.60 30.39 0.56
N SER A 223 0.93 31.44 0.09
CA SER A 223 -0.10 31.28 -0.92
C SER A 223 0.45 31.44 -2.36
N LEU A 224 -0.29 30.91 -3.33
CA LEU A 224 0.04 31.10 -4.74
C LEU A 224 -0.02 32.59 -5.12
N ASP A 225 -1.00 33.34 -4.60
CA ASP A 225 -1.16 34.77 -4.87
C ASP A 225 0.03 35.59 -4.34
N GLU A 226 0.55 35.22 -3.15
CA GLU A 226 1.77 35.83 -2.61
C GLU A 226 2.98 35.55 -3.52
N LEU A 227 3.11 34.32 -4.05
CA LEU A 227 4.17 33.98 -4.98
C LEU A 227 4.06 34.81 -6.26
N LEU A 228 2.86 34.87 -6.87
CA LEU A 228 2.64 35.62 -8.11
C LEU A 228 2.91 37.11 -7.94
N SER A 229 2.47 37.70 -6.82
CA SER A 229 2.76 39.09 -6.49
C SER A 229 4.27 39.32 -6.33
N TYR A 230 4.96 38.43 -5.62
CA TYR A 230 6.42 38.50 -5.46
C TYR A 230 7.16 38.44 -6.80
N LEU A 231 6.80 37.49 -7.67
CA LEU A 231 7.43 37.38 -9.00
C LEU A 231 7.25 38.66 -9.83
N LYS A 232 6.05 39.24 -9.79
CA LYS A 232 5.73 40.51 -10.47
C LYS A 232 6.54 41.68 -9.90
N ASP A 233 6.58 41.82 -8.58
CA ASP A 233 7.25 42.96 -7.92
C ASP A 233 8.79 42.91 -8.12
N ASN A 234 9.34 41.71 -8.31
CA ASN A 234 10.77 41.52 -8.60
C ASN A 234 11.09 41.43 -10.08
N ASN A 235 10.12 41.71 -10.98
CA ASN A 235 10.29 41.62 -12.43
C ASN A 235 10.80 40.26 -12.93
N ILE A 236 10.45 39.18 -12.23
CA ILE A 236 10.81 37.80 -12.62
C ILE A 236 9.78 37.31 -13.66
N LYS A 237 10.25 37.08 -14.88
CA LYS A 237 9.43 36.55 -15.95
C LYS A 237 9.36 35.03 -15.83
N TYR A 238 8.16 34.48 -15.95
CA TYR A 238 7.88 33.07 -15.80
C TYR A 238 6.75 32.60 -16.70
N ASN A 239 6.73 31.30 -16.94
CA ASN A 239 5.56 30.59 -17.46
C ASN A 239 5.15 29.53 -16.43
N MET A 240 3.93 29.67 -15.88
CA MET A 240 3.36 28.69 -14.97
C MET A 240 2.54 27.68 -15.75
N GLU A 241 2.95 26.41 -15.68
CA GLU A 241 2.31 25.33 -16.42
C GLU A 241 1.20 24.69 -15.62
N GLN A 242 1.47 24.32 -14.37
CA GLN A 242 0.55 23.60 -13.51
C GLN A 242 0.75 23.88 -12.02
N VAL A 243 -0.33 23.73 -11.26
CA VAL A 243 -0.32 23.65 -9.79
C VAL A 243 -1.00 22.34 -9.41
N LEU A 244 -0.26 21.43 -8.78
CA LEU A 244 -0.70 20.07 -8.49
C LEU A 244 -0.77 19.82 -6.99
N THR A 245 -1.73 19.00 -6.58
CA THR A 245 -1.70 18.38 -5.26
C THR A 245 -0.66 17.26 -5.29
N PRO A 246 0.28 17.21 -4.33
CA PRO A 246 1.30 16.16 -4.29
C PRO A 246 0.70 14.77 -4.23
N THR A 247 1.27 13.86 -4.99
CA THR A 247 1.00 12.42 -4.85
C THR A 247 1.83 11.82 -3.71
N LEU A 248 1.48 10.62 -3.25
CA LEU A 248 2.34 9.90 -2.30
C LEU A 248 3.73 9.62 -2.86
N ASN A 249 3.83 9.44 -4.18
CA ASN A 249 5.10 9.26 -4.85
C ASN A 249 5.98 10.52 -4.73
N ASP A 250 5.40 11.70 -4.93
CA ASP A 250 6.11 12.97 -4.76
C ASP A 250 6.59 13.15 -3.32
N LEU A 251 5.71 12.88 -2.35
CA LEU A 251 6.05 12.97 -0.92
C LEU A 251 7.18 12.00 -0.56
N PHE A 252 7.13 10.76 -1.09
CA PHE A 252 8.17 9.77 -0.87
C PHE A 252 9.52 10.21 -1.46
N LEU A 253 9.52 10.73 -2.70
CA LEU A 253 10.73 11.22 -3.37
C LEU A 253 11.36 12.39 -2.63
N ILE A 254 10.54 13.35 -2.18
CA ILE A 254 11.00 14.52 -1.43
C ILE A 254 11.58 14.09 -0.07
N LEU A 255 10.92 13.14 0.60
CA LEU A 255 11.33 12.66 1.92
C LEU A 255 12.62 11.86 1.90
N THR A 256 12.81 11.01 0.90
CA THR A 256 13.92 10.04 0.84
C THR A 256 15.07 10.51 -0.04
N GLY A 257 14.85 11.49 -0.93
CA GLY A 257 15.81 11.92 -1.95
C GLY A 257 16.13 10.83 -2.98
N ARG A 258 15.32 9.78 -3.07
CA ARG A 258 15.57 8.62 -3.93
C ARG A 258 14.34 8.31 -4.76
N LYS A 259 14.52 8.00 -6.06
CA LYS A 259 13.46 7.40 -6.87
C LYS A 259 13.11 6.04 -6.25
N LEU A 260 11.82 5.68 -6.29
CA LEU A 260 11.40 4.30 -6.08
C LEU A 260 12.22 3.44 -7.04
N ARG A 261 12.91 2.46 -6.51
CA ARG A 261 13.70 1.56 -7.35
C ARG A 261 12.71 0.62 -8.01
N ASP A 262 12.59 0.75 -9.33
CA ASP A 262 12.13 -0.35 -10.15
C ASP A 262 13.15 -1.49 -9.96
N GLU A 263 12.75 -2.55 -9.27
CA GLU A 263 13.50 -3.80 -9.22
C GLU A 263 13.14 -4.68 -10.40
#